data_de75e478e584fc6bbe1200bbc083f60c
#
_entry.id   de75e478e584fc6bbe1200bbc083f60c
#
_cell.length_a   1.000
_cell.length_b   1.000
_cell.length_c   1.000
_cell.angle_alpha   90.00
_cell.angle_beta   90.00
_cell.angle_gamma   90.00
#
_symmetry.space_group_name_H-M   'P 1'
#
loop_
_entity.id
_entity.type
_entity.pdbx_description
1 polymer ?
#
loop_
_entity_poly.entity_id
_entity_poly.type
_entity_poly.pdbx_seq_one_letter_code
_entity_poly.pdbx_strand_id
1 'polypeptide(L)'
;MLAVALQGIGGMNSFAAGVLQTLRNEGVKPDLISVTSGAILSAYYFLQKDSNAIEKYYDEYFKSEENGIPTFFKFMQYAYLGIPEKFSPNYLNIFERLPDNGPFSTLEEWINFYFPNKIYKSEFPQQFFDDIANFFSTNEEVGIIMNAYNVNNDQAVLYVNERALDTMELNKSEHFEVKPITPDGVRACLQLLQYGDFKGEYDGAYQYNPVLSPLVVADEIILVTVAPLGKSLDPIDNIFDIEDFKLKMLFKNALYAELNDISRINKLIEYGNKLVRPESANKPYKEYKPIKVQTIQPTIHRGFFEYFVETREFYQDGVFQAKKFMDDNLNK
;
A
#
# COMPACT_ATOMS: atom_id res chain seq x y z
N MET A 1 14.54 6.00 16.71
CA MET A 1 14.29 5.29 15.44
C MET A 1 13.01 5.81 14.84
N LEU A 2 13.05 6.17 13.56
CA LEU A 2 11.92 6.69 12.79
C LEU A 2 11.41 5.63 11.81
N ALA A 3 10.11 5.40 11.79
CA ALA A 3 9.47 4.58 10.78
C ALA A 3 8.52 5.41 9.90
N VAL A 4 8.35 5.00 8.65
CA VAL A 4 7.35 5.56 7.74
C VAL A 4 6.41 4.43 7.31
N ALA A 5 5.11 4.65 7.40
CA ALA A 5 4.10 3.70 6.97
C ALA A 5 3.23 4.33 5.88
N LEU A 6 3.16 3.66 4.72
CA LEU A 6 2.48 4.18 3.54
C LEU A 6 1.25 3.34 3.20
N GLN A 7 0.09 3.94 3.28
CA GLN A 7 -1.12 3.36 2.73
C GLN A 7 -1.06 3.39 1.21
N GLY A 8 -1.45 2.31 0.56
CA GLY A 8 -1.48 2.21 -0.89
C GLY A 8 -2.88 1.95 -1.41
N ILE A 9 -3.34 2.78 -2.35
CA ILE A 9 -4.58 2.59 -3.09
C ILE A 9 -4.36 3.12 -4.51
N GLY A 10 -4.05 2.25 -5.45
CA GLY A 10 -4.03 2.53 -6.88
C GLY A 10 -3.56 3.95 -7.27
N GLY A 11 -4.39 4.71 -7.95
CA GLY A 11 -4.11 6.08 -8.40
C GLY A 11 -3.96 7.13 -7.29
N MET A 12 -4.30 6.80 -6.04
CA MET A 12 -4.10 7.71 -4.91
C MET A 12 -2.66 7.72 -4.39
N ASN A 13 -1.78 6.86 -4.91
CA ASN A 13 -0.37 6.82 -4.51
C ASN A 13 0.40 8.10 -4.89
N SER A 14 -0.11 8.90 -5.82
CA SER A 14 0.45 10.21 -6.14
C SER A 14 0.50 11.14 -4.92
N PHE A 15 -0.46 11.06 -3.99
CA PHE A 15 -0.40 11.76 -2.71
C PHE A 15 0.82 11.33 -1.89
N ALA A 16 0.97 10.03 -1.67
CA ALA A 16 2.11 9.48 -0.92
C ALA A 16 3.44 9.86 -1.59
N ALA A 17 3.49 9.88 -2.92
CA ALA A 17 4.66 10.32 -3.67
C ALA A 17 5.01 11.80 -3.40
N GLY A 18 4.03 12.71 -3.38
CA GLY A 18 4.22 14.12 -3.03
C GLY A 18 4.72 14.30 -1.60
N VAL A 19 4.17 13.52 -0.66
CA VAL A 19 4.65 13.48 0.73
C VAL A 19 6.11 13.04 0.80
N LEU A 20 6.44 11.89 0.20
CA LEU A 20 7.79 11.32 0.23
C LEU A 20 8.82 12.24 -0.44
N GLN A 21 8.47 12.89 -1.56
CA GLN A 21 9.35 13.87 -2.20
C GLN A 21 9.68 15.03 -1.26
N THR A 22 8.69 15.51 -0.52
CA THR A 22 8.90 16.59 0.46
C THR A 22 9.74 16.12 1.64
N LEU A 23 9.41 14.97 2.25
CA LEU A 23 10.19 14.40 3.35
C LEU A 23 11.67 14.22 2.95
N ARG A 24 11.92 13.78 1.73
CA ARG A 24 13.25 13.63 1.17
C ARG A 24 13.98 14.96 1.05
N ASN A 25 13.32 15.98 0.52
CA ASN A 25 13.91 17.32 0.35
C ASN A 25 14.26 17.95 1.69
N GLU A 26 13.51 17.64 2.75
CA GLU A 26 13.77 18.06 4.13
C GLU A 26 14.77 17.15 4.87
N GLY A 27 15.36 16.17 4.16
CA GLY A 27 16.40 15.30 4.71
C GLY A 27 15.90 14.23 5.68
N VAL A 28 14.59 13.94 5.69
CA VAL A 28 14.03 12.87 6.52
C VAL A 28 14.48 11.51 6.00
N LYS A 29 15.10 10.73 6.88
CA LYS A 29 15.60 9.38 6.59
C LYS A 29 14.94 8.40 7.55
N PRO A 30 14.04 7.53 7.09
CA PRO A 30 13.47 6.49 7.93
C PRO A 30 14.48 5.35 8.17
N ASP A 31 14.40 4.74 9.35
CA ASP A 31 15.11 3.49 9.65
C ASP A 31 14.33 2.28 9.15
N LEU A 32 12.98 2.40 9.17
CA LEU A 32 12.04 1.39 8.67
C LEU A 32 10.98 2.03 7.78
N ILE A 33 10.57 1.32 6.74
CA ILE A 33 9.45 1.70 5.89
C ILE A 33 8.51 0.50 5.67
N SER A 34 7.22 0.70 5.97
CA SER A 34 6.16 -0.27 5.67
C SER A 34 5.30 0.25 4.53
N VAL A 35 5.17 -0.53 3.48
CA VAL A 35 4.49 -0.12 2.26
C VAL A 35 3.48 -1.17 1.81
N THR A 36 2.32 -0.73 1.36
CA THR A 36 1.26 -1.61 0.88
C THR A 36 0.89 -1.25 -0.56
N SER A 37 0.68 -2.25 -1.40
CA SER A 37 0.15 -2.07 -2.76
C SER A 37 0.98 -1.09 -3.59
N GLY A 38 0.33 -0.23 -4.35
CA GLY A 38 0.97 0.77 -5.21
C GLY A 38 1.91 1.75 -4.49
N ALA A 39 1.85 1.89 -3.15
CA ALA A 39 2.82 2.68 -2.39
C ALA A 39 4.26 2.11 -2.48
N ILE A 40 4.41 0.84 -2.89
CA ILE A 40 5.70 0.21 -3.20
C ILE A 40 6.45 1.02 -4.24
N LEU A 41 5.76 1.53 -5.27
CA LEU A 41 6.38 2.34 -6.33
C LEU A 41 6.89 3.68 -5.79
N SER A 42 6.07 4.36 -5.00
CA SER A 42 6.47 5.63 -4.38
C SER A 42 7.69 5.44 -3.48
N ALA A 43 7.74 4.37 -2.70
CA ALA A 43 8.88 4.03 -1.85
C ALA A 43 10.11 3.64 -2.66
N TYR A 44 9.95 2.90 -3.74
CA TYR A 44 11.05 2.52 -4.64
C TYR A 44 11.78 3.76 -5.18
N TYR A 45 11.03 4.73 -5.72
CA TYR A 45 11.63 5.97 -6.21
C TYR A 45 12.12 6.89 -5.09
N PHE A 46 11.47 6.89 -3.93
CA PHE A 46 11.91 7.64 -2.76
C PHE A 46 13.30 7.19 -2.28
N LEU A 47 13.58 5.91 -2.26
CA LEU A 47 14.83 5.37 -1.74
C LEU A 47 15.99 5.41 -2.76
N GLN A 48 15.72 5.72 -4.04
CA GLN A 48 16.78 5.85 -5.05
C GLN A 48 17.70 7.04 -4.76
N LYS A 49 18.93 6.99 -5.28
CA LYS A 49 19.91 8.08 -5.10
C LYS A 49 19.53 9.37 -5.85
N ASP A 50 18.81 9.25 -6.97
CA ASP A 50 18.31 10.42 -7.73
C ASP A 50 17.20 11.12 -6.94
N SER A 51 17.49 12.33 -6.48
CA SER A 51 16.53 13.13 -5.70
C SER A 51 15.24 13.45 -6.44
N ASN A 52 15.25 13.39 -7.76
CA ASN A 52 14.09 13.71 -8.59
C ASN A 52 13.41 12.45 -9.15
N ALA A 53 13.78 11.27 -8.70
CA ALA A 53 13.25 10.00 -9.24
C ALA A 53 11.71 9.92 -9.12
N ILE A 54 11.16 10.32 -7.98
CA ILE A 54 9.70 10.36 -7.75
C ILE A 54 9.04 11.32 -8.75
N GLU A 55 9.55 12.55 -8.81
CA GLU A 55 8.96 13.60 -9.65
C GLU A 55 9.01 13.19 -11.13
N LYS A 56 10.13 12.66 -11.61
CA LYS A 56 10.27 12.17 -12.99
C LYS A 56 9.26 11.08 -13.31
N TYR A 57 9.07 10.10 -12.41
CA TYR A 57 8.13 9.02 -12.62
C TYR A 57 6.70 9.53 -12.72
N TYR A 58 6.28 10.38 -11.78
CA TYR A 58 4.93 10.90 -11.75
C TYR A 58 4.66 11.96 -12.83
N ASP A 59 5.67 12.74 -13.23
CA ASP A 59 5.54 13.70 -14.34
C ASP A 59 5.19 13.02 -15.67
N GLU A 60 5.70 11.82 -15.93
CA GLU A 60 5.30 11.05 -17.11
C GLU A 60 3.82 10.70 -17.11
N TYR A 61 3.29 10.36 -15.94
CA TYR A 61 1.85 10.14 -15.73
C TYR A 61 1.05 11.42 -15.97
N PHE A 62 1.49 12.52 -15.40
CA PHE A 62 0.77 13.78 -15.41
C PHE A 62 0.75 14.44 -16.79
N LYS A 63 1.72 14.15 -17.65
CA LYS A 63 1.67 14.58 -19.06
C LYS A 63 0.44 14.05 -19.80
N SER A 64 -0.04 12.88 -19.42
CA SER A 64 -1.27 12.32 -19.98
C SER A 64 -2.54 13.04 -19.52
N GLU A 65 -2.48 13.83 -18.43
CA GLU A 65 -3.60 14.59 -17.90
C GLU A 65 -3.86 15.91 -18.62
N GLU A 66 -2.85 16.48 -19.27
CA GLU A 66 -2.92 17.79 -19.95
C GLU A 66 -3.97 17.84 -21.08
N ASN A 67 -4.51 16.69 -21.47
CA ASN A 67 -5.57 16.58 -22.47
C ASN A 67 -6.98 16.95 -21.95
N GLY A 68 -7.13 17.35 -20.68
CA GLY A 68 -8.41 17.83 -20.12
C GLY A 68 -9.55 16.79 -20.09
N ILE A 69 -9.22 15.51 -20.19
CA ILE A 69 -10.22 14.43 -20.13
C ILE A 69 -10.72 14.29 -18.68
N PRO A 70 -12.04 14.41 -18.41
CA PRO A 70 -12.59 14.22 -17.08
C PRO A 70 -12.25 12.86 -16.48
N THR A 71 -12.03 12.79 -15.16
CA THR A 71 -11.62 11.58 -14.42
C THR A 71 -12.49 10.36 -14.72
N PHE A 72 -13.81 10.55 -14.82
CA PHE A 72 -14.74 9.48 -15.21
C PHE A 72 -14.41 8.85 -16.58
N PHE A 73 -14.12 9.67 -17.59
CA PHE A 73 -13.78 9.17 -18.92
C PHE A 73 -12.40 8.48 -18.93
N LYS A 74 -11.44 8.98 -18.15
CA LYS A 74 -10.15 8.30 -17.96
C LYS A 74 -10.34 6.95 -17.28
N PHE A 75 -11.17 6.89 -16.24
CA PHE A 75 -11.53 5.63 -15.59
C PHE A 75 -12.14 4.64 -16.58
N MET A 76 -13.11 5.08 -17.39
CA MET A 76 -13.72 4.25 -18.43
C MET A 76 -12.70 3.79 -19.47
N GLN A 77 -11.81 4.68 -19.91
CA GLN A 77 -10.73 4.32 -20.81
C GLN A 77 -9.84 3.22 -20.20
N TYR A 78 -9.42 3.39 -18.96
CA TYR A 78 -8.59 2.40 -18.26
C TYR A 78 -9.33 1.08 -18.04
N ALA A 79 -10.60 1.12 -17.68
CA ALA A 79 -11.41 -0.07 -17.49
C ALA A 79 -11.58 -0.89 -18.78
N TYR A 80 -11.74 -0.24 -19.93
CA TYR A 80 -11.98 -0.93 -21.21
C TYR A 80 -10.72 -1.18 -22.04
N LEU A 81 -9.70 -0.31 -21.94
CA LEU A 81 -8.50 -0.42 -22.76
C LEU A 81 -7.24 -0.80 -21.96
N GLY A 82 -7.33 -0.71 -20.63
CA GLY A 82 -6.17 -0.88 -19.77
C GLY A 82 -5.25 0.36 -19.73
N ILE A 83 -4.13 0.21 -19.06
CA ILE A 83 -3.03 1.18 -19.06
C ILE A 83 -1.81 0.47 -19.65
N PRO A 84 -1.23 0.99 -20.75
CA PRO A 84 -0.04 0.40 -21.36
C PRO A 84 1.05 0.13 -20.32
N GLU A 85 1.72 -1.01 -20.45
CA GLU A 85 2.79 -1.48 -19.57
C GLU A 85 2.40 -1.71 -18.09
N LYS A 86 1.12 -1.61 -17.76
CA LYS A 86 0.62 -1.86 -16.40
C LYS A 86 -0.41 -2.95 -16.34
N PHE A 87 -1.51 -2.78 -17.05
CA PHE A 87 -2.54 -3.80 -17.15
C PHE A 87 -3.36 -3.66 -18.44
N SER A 88 -3.88 -4.78 -18.91
CA SER A 88 -4.82 -4.86 -20.02
C SER A 88 -6.07 -5.67 -19.65
N PRO A 89 -7.22 -5.39 -20.27
CA PRO A 89 -8.41 -6.23 -20.13
C PRO A 89 -8.16 -7.64 -20.64
N ASN A 90 -8.61 -8.64 -19.90
CA ASN A 90 -8.46 -10.04 -20.25
C ASN A 90 -9.63 -10.57 -21.08
N TYR A 91 -9.81 -10.02 -22.27
CA TYR A 91 -10.92 -10.42 -23.16
C TYR A 91 -10.90 -11.90 -23.58
N LEU A 92 -9.71 -12.51 -23.61
CA LEU A 92 -9.59 -13.93 -23.97
C LEU A 92 -10.10 -14.87 -22.87
N ASN A 93 -10.23 -14.41 -21.66
CA ASN A 93 -10.73 -15.19 -20.54
C ASN A 93 -12.17 -15.71 -20.76
N ILE A 94 -12.95 -15.03 -21.62
CA ILE A 94 -14.29 -15.50 -22.03
C ILE A 94 -14.19 -16.83 -22.79
N PHE A 95 -13.21 -16.97 -23.68
CA PHE A 95 -13.04 -18.19 -24.47
C PHE A 95 -12.47 -19.35 -23.64
N GLU A 96 -11.64 -19.07 -22.64
CA GLU A 96 -11.08 -20.08 -21.72
C GLU A 96 -12.15 -20.69 -20.79
N ARG A 97 -13.36 -20.11 -20.76
CA ARG A 97 -14.46 -20.49 -19.86
C ARG A 97 -15.67 -21.07 -20.57
N LEU A 98 -15.59 -21.23 -21.88
CA LEU A 98 -16.61 -21.97 -22.58
C LEU A 98 -16.57 -23.41 -22.10
N PRO A 99 -17.71 -24.01 -21.69
CA PRO A 99 -17.73 -25.39 -21.24
C PRO A 99 -17.32 -26.31 -22.37
N ASP A 100 -16.44 -27.25 -22.08
CA ASP A 100 -15.93 -28.23 -23.05
C ASP A 100 -17.03 -29.14 -23.64
N ASN A 101 -18.17 -29.28 -22.96
CA ASN A 101 -19.19 -30.26 -23.21
C ASN A 101 -20.58 -29.70 -23.61
N GLY A 102 -20.64 -28.47 -24.11
CA GLY A 102 -21.92 -27.90 -24.58
C GLY A 102 -22.46 -26.74 -23.70
N PRO A 103 -23.78 -26.48 -23.76
CA PRO A 103 -24.33 -25.34 -23.05
C PRO A 103 -24.16 -25.45 -21.53
N PHE A 104 -23.99 -24.32 -20.88
CA PHE A 104 -23.85 -24.22 -19.42
C PHE A 104 -24.91 -25.08 -18.71
N SER A 105 -24.45 -26.02 -17.91
CA SER A 105 -25.34 -27.02 -17.24
C SER A 105 -25.59 -26.63 -15.77
N THR A 106 -24.74 -25.82 -15.18
CA THR A 106 -24.86 -25.40 -13.79
C THR A 106 -24.93 -23.87 -13.62
N LEU A 107 -25.53 -23.41 -12.52
CA LEU A 107 -25.55 -22.00 -12.15
C LEU A 107 -24.11 -21.45 -11.98
N GLU A 108 -23.20 -22.27 -11.45
CA GLU A 108 -21.79 -21.89 -11.27
C GLU A 108 -21.10 -21.63 -12.59
N GLU A 109 -21.30 -22.47 -13.62
CA GLU A 109 -20.76 -22.23 -14.96
C GLU A 109 -21.27 -20.90 -15.54
N TRP A 110 -22.59 -20.62 -15.40
CA TRP A 110 -23.17 -19.34 -15.80
C TRP A 110 -22.54 -18.15 -15.08
N ILE A 111 -22.40 -18.22 -13.74
CA ILE A 111 -21.78 -17.17 -12.95
C ILE A 111 -20.34 -16.96 -13.38
N ASN A 112 -19.55 -18.02 -13.51
CA ASN A 112 -18.14 -17.94 -13.90
C ASN A 112 -17.94 -17.39 -15.32
N PHE A 113 -18.89 -17.60 -16.21
CA PHE A 113 -18.85 -17.05 -17.56
C PHE A 113 -19.19 -15.57 -17.59
N TYR A 114 -20.30 -15.13 -16.96
CA TYR A 114 -20.76 -13.75 -17.03
C TYR A 114 -20.05 -12.83 -16.04
N PHE A 115 -19.54 -13.36 -14.93
CA PHE A 115 -18.90 -12.60 -13.86
C PHE A 115 -17.51 -13.18 -13.53
N PRO A 116 -16.57 -13.08 -14.47
CA PRO A 116 -15.23 -13.64 -14.28
C PRO A 116 -14.43 -12.93 -13.19
N ASN A 117 -13.56 -13.67 -12.52
CA ASN A 117 -12.65 -13.12 -11.52
C ASN A 117 -11.37 -12.49 -12.14
N LYS A 118 -10.87 -13.04 -13.26
CA LYS A 118 -9.64 -12.55 -13.94
C LYS A 118 -10.01 -11.61 -15.08
N ILE A 119 -10.54 -10.44 -14.73
CA ILE A 119 -10.99 -9.46 -15.73
C ILE A 119 -9.85 -8.63 -16.33
N TYR A 120 -8.70 -8.57 -15.66
CA TYR A 120 -7.50 -7.91 -16.15
C TYR A 120 -6.28 -8.84 -16.12
N LYS A 121 -5.26 -8.50 -16.92
CA LYS A 121 -3.91 -9.06 -16.88
C LYS A 121 -2.94 -7.97 -16.45
N SER A 122 -2.03 -8.30 -15.54
CA SER A 122 -0.88 -7.45 -15.25
C SER A 122 0.08 -7.47 -16.45
N GLU A 123 0.41 -6.31 -16.97
CA GLU A 123 1.35 -6.11 -18.10
C GLU A 123 2.72 -5.59 -17.63
N PHE A 124 2.95 -5.51 -16.34
CA PHE A 124 4.28 -5.16 -15.84
C PHE A 124 5.30 -6.17 -16.33
N PRO A 125 6.40 -5.73 -16.99
CA PRO A 125 7.44 -6.64 -17.44
C PRO A 125 8.14 -7.30 -16.23
N GLN A 126 8.65 -8.50 -16.40
CA GLN A 126 9.37 -9.21 -15.33
C GLN A 126 10.54 -8.37 -14.77
N GLN A 127 11.25 -7.65 -15.64
CA GLN A 127 12.34 -6.76 -15.26
C GLN A 127 11.93 -5.70 -14.20
N PHE A 128 10.69 -5.22 -14.27
CA PHE A 128 10.16 -4.26 -13.29
C PHE A 128 10.14 -4.87 -11.86
N PHE A 129 9.69 -6.11 -11.74
CA PHE A 129 9.68 -6.80 -10.44
C PHE A 129 11.08 -7.15 -9.98
N ASP A 130 11.97 -7.53 -10.91
CA ASP A 130 13.36 -7.85 -10.64
C ASP A 130 14.11 -6.62 -10.12
N ASP A 131 13.91 -5.45 -10.75
CA ASP A 131 14.57 -4.20 -10.37
C ASP A 131 14.15 -3.74 -8.96
N ILE A 132 12.86 -3.77 -8.66
CA ILE A 132 12.34 -3.40 -7.32
C ILE A 132 12.84 -4.39 -6.27
N ALA A 133 12.72 -5.69 -6.53
CA ALA A 133 13.15 -6.72 -5.60
C ALA A 133 14.64 -6.64 -5.30
N ASN A 134 15.48 -6.51 -6.33
CA ASN A 134 16.92 -6.37 -6.17
C ASN A 134 17.27 -5.11 -5.37
N PHE A 135 16.67 -3.97 -5.71
CA PHE A 135 16.94 -2.72 -5.01
C PHE A 135 16.52 -2.76 -3.54
N PHE A 136 15.35 -3.34 -3.24
CA PHE A 136 14.85 -3.42 -1.87
C PHE A 136 15.61 -4.47 -1.04
N SER A 137 15.86 -5.65 -1.59
CA SER A 137 16.55 -6.73 -0.87
C SER A 137 17.99 -6.38 -0.50
N THR A 138 18.67 -5.58 -1.34
CA THR A 138 20.07 -5.16 -1.13
C THR A 138 20.20 -3.84 -0.36
N ASN A 139 19.09 -3.22 0.07
CA ASN A 139 19.14 -1.98 0.83
C ASN A 139 19.57 -2.25 2.28
N GLU A 140 20.76 -1.80 2.64
CA GLU A 140 21.34 -1.96 3.99
C GLU A 140 21.01 -0.78 4.92
N GLU A 141 20.58 0.36 4.37
CA GLU A 141 20.33 1.58 5.15
C GLU A 141 18.94 1.58 5.78
N VAL A 142 17.94 1.12 5.03
CA VAL A 142 16.52 1.19 5.42
C VAL A 142 15.91 -0.21 5.46
N GLY A 143 15.26 -0.55 6.55
CA GLY A 143 14.45 -1.76 6.65
C GLY A 143 13.14 -1.59 5.87
N ILE A 144 12.87 -2.51 4.94
CA ILE A 144 11.71 -2.45 4.03
C ILE A 144 10.77 -3.61 4.31
N ILE A 145 9.49 -3.29 4.48
CA ILE A 145 8.41 -4.23 4.75
C ILE A 145 7.31 -4.01 3.71
N MET A 146 6.99 -5.04 2.95
CA MET A 146 5.84 -5.08 2.04
C MET A 146 4.90 -6.19 2.48
N ASN A 147 3.62 -6.10 2.16
CA ASN A 147 2.67 -7.13 2.54
C ASN A 147 1.84 -7.65 1.36
N ALA A 148 1.56 -8.95 1.44
CA ALA A 148 0.59 -9.66 0.62
C ALA A 148 -0.33 -10.49 1.54
N TYR A 149 -1.37 -11.08 0.96
CA TYR A 149 -2.29 -11.99 1.66
C TYR A 149 -2.33 -13.34 0.96
N ASN A 150 -2.04 -14.41 1.70
CA ASN A 150 -2.10 -15.78 1.20
C ASN A 150 -3.47 -16.39 1.52
N VAL A 151 -4.28 -16.62 0.48
CA VAL A 151 -5.65 -17.17 0.63
C VAL A 151 -5.67 -18.65 1.01
N ASN A 152 -4.60 -19.40 0.69
CA ASN A 152 -4.55 -20.83 0.98
C ASN A 152 -4.33 -21.10 2.48
N ASN A 153 -3.56 -20.22 3.14
CA ASN A 153 -3.19 -20.35 4.55
C ASN A 153 -3.97 -19.38 5.45
N ASP A 154 -4.79 -18.50 4.88
CA ASP A 154 -5.50 -17.42 5.59
C ASP A 154 -4.55 -16.55 6.42
N GLN A 155 -3.41 -16.14 5.81
CA GLN A 155 -2.35 -15.43 6.51
C GLN A 155 -1.87 -14.20 5.73
N ALA A 156 -1.54 -13.14 6.46
CA ALA A 156 -0.75 -12.06 5.91
C ALA A 156 0.69 -12.53 5.70
N VAL A 157 1.27 -12.15 4.57
CA VAL A 157 2.68 -12.40 4.24
C VAL A 157 3.43 -11.08 4.26
N LEU A 158 4.51 -11.02 5.04
CA LEU A 158 5.41 -9.88 5.07
C LEU A 158 6.66 -10.20 4.28
N TYR A 159 6.88 -9.46 3.20
CA TYR A 159 8.12 -9.52 2.44
C TYR A 159 9.07 -8.45 2.97
N VAL A 160 10.23 -8.88 3.49
CA VAL A 160 11.16 -8.02 4.22
C VAL A 160 12.60 -8.18 3.70
N ASN A 161 13.39 -7.10 3.79
CA ASN A 161 14.84 -7.21 3.61
C ASN A 161 15.53 -7.59 4.93
N GLU A 162 16.81 -7.92 4.89
CA GLU A 162 17.58 -8.29 6.09
C GLU A 162 17.57 -7.18 7.15
N ARG A 163 17.70 -5.93 6.73
CA ARG A 163 17.66 -4.78 7.64
C ARG A 163 16.34 -4.69 8.40
N ALA A 164 15.21 -4.94 7.75
CA ALA A 164 13.91 -4.97 8.42
C ALA A 164 13.82 -6.17 9.37
N LEU A 165 14.25 -7.35 8.94
CA LEU A 165 14.21 -8.57 9.75
C LEU A 165 14.98 -8.41 11.06
N ASP A 166 16.14 -7.75 11.02
CA ASP A 166 16.95 -7.48 12.21
C ASP A 166 16.33 -6.42 13.13
N THR A 167 15.61 -5.46 12.55
CA THR A 167 15.14 -4.28 13.26
C THR A 167 13.72 -4.42 13.76
N MET A 168 12.78 -4.87 12.92
CA MET A 168 11.35 -4.94 13.22
C MET A 168 11.03 -5.85 14.39
N GLU A 169 9.92 -5.60 15.06
CA GLU A 169 9.36 -6.50 16.05
C GLU A 169 8.19 -7.27 15.43
N LEU A 170 8.31 -8.59 15.47
CA LEU A 170 7.19 -9.46 15.20
C LEU A 170 6.84 -10.14 16.49
N ASN A 171 5.67 -9.86 17.03
CA ASN A 171 5.07 -10.84 17.90
C ASN A 171 5.02 -12.14 17.11
N LYS A 172 5.47 -13.24 17.70
CA LYS A 172 5.27 -14.60 17.16
C LYS A 172 3.78 -14.97 17.19
N SER A 173 2.92 -14.02 16.85
CA SER A 173 1.52 -14.30 16.60
C SER A 173 1.48 -15.06 15.29
N GLU A 174 0.76 -16.10 15.26
CA GLU A 174 0.55 -17.03 14.14
C GLU A 174 -0.07 -16.36 12.90
N HIS A 175 -0.17 -15.01 12.87
CA HIS A 175 -0.89 -14.25 11.87
C HIS A 175 -0.03 -13.72 10.71
N PHE A 176 1.31 -13.76 10.85
CA PHE A 176 2.21 -13.29 9.79
C PHE A 176 3.18 -14.39 9.37
N GLU A 177 3.22 -14.68 8.07
CA GLU A 177 4.32 -15.37 7.45
C GLU A 177 5.37 -14.35 7.01
N VAL A 178 6.66 -14.56 7.32
CA VAL A 178 7.74 -13.64 6.93
C VAL A 178 8.60 -14.29 5.87
N LYS A 179 8.77 -13.60 4.75
CA LYS A 179 9.56 -14.05 3.60
C LYS A 179 10.58 -12.98 3.19
N PRO A 180 11.72 -13.37 2.60
CA PRO A 180 12.62 -12.41 1.98
C PRO A 180 11.95 -11.74 0.78
N ILE A 181 12.37 -10.49 0.49
CA ILE A 181 11.92 -9.78 -0.72
C ILE A 181 12.46 -10.50 -1.95
N THR A 182 11.55 -10.87 -2.84
CA THR A 182 11.83 -11.51 -4.14
C THR A 182 10.98 -10.87 -5.24
N PRO A 183 11.30 -11.05 -6.53
CA PRO A 183 10.46 -10.58 -7.62
C PRO A 183 9.02 -11.09 -7.54
N ASP A 184 8.84 -12.37 -7.19
CA ASP A 184 7.52 -12.97 -6.96
C ASP A 184 6.80 -12.30 -5.78
N GLY A 185 7.52 -11.96 -4.71
CA GLY A 185 6.96 -11.24 -3.55
C GLY A 185 6.50 -9.83 -3.91
N VAL A 186 7.29 -9.08 -4.70
CA VAL A 186 6.87 -7.76 -5.21
C VAL A 186 5.61 -7.90 -6.05
N ARG A 187 5.57 -8.91 -6.93
CA ARG A 187 4.41 -9.17 -7.76
C ARG A 187 3.17 -9.51 -6.93
N ALA A 188 3.30 -10.37 -5.92
CA ALA A 188 2.20 -10.71 -5.01
C ALA A 188 1.64 -9.48 -4.28
N CYS A 189 2.51 -8.59 -3.80
CA CYS A 189 2.11 -7.34 -3.13
C CYS A 189 1.40 -6.33 -4.06
N LEU A 190 1.49 -6.50 -5.38
CA LEU A 190 0.82 -5.67 -6.39
C LEU A 190 -0.32 -6.44 -7.11
N GLN A 191 -0.67 -7.64 -6.63
CA GLN A 191 -1.63 -8.52 -7.28
C GLN A 191 -3.06 -8.19 -6.87
N LEU A 192 -3.73 -7.33 -7.62
CA LEU A 192 -5.14 -7.00 -7.37
C LEU A 192 -6.06 -8.23 -7.59
N LEU A 193 -7.17 -8.29 -6.87
CA LEU A 193 -8.16 -9.38 -7.01
C LEU A 193 -8.62 -9.57 -8.47
N GLN A 194 -8.73 -8.47 -9.21
CA GLN A 194 -9.14 -8.47 -10.61
C GLN A 194 -8.14 -9.14 -11.57
N TYR A 195 -6.90 -9.36 -11.13
CA TYR A 195 -5.88 -10.12 -11.89
C TYR A 195 -5.94 -11.63 -11.61
N GLY A 196 -6.74 -12.06 -10.62
CA GLY A 196 -6.69 -13.41 -10.05
C GLY A 196 -5.52 -13.57 -9.08
N ASP A 197 -5.37 -14.74 -8.50
CA ASP A 197 -4.28 -15.03 -7.59
C ASP A 197 -2.92 -15.16 -8.30
N PHE A 198 -1.85 -14.85 -7.60
CA PHE A 198 -0.49 -15.16 -7.99
C PHE A 198 0.10 -16.14 -6.96
N LYS A 199 0.16 -17.43 -7.32
CA LYS A 199 0.61 -18.51 -6.42
C LYS A 199 -0.15 -18.57 -5.09
N GLY A 200 -1.45 -18.27 -5.10
CA GLY A 200 -2.30 -18.20 -3.92
C GLY A 200 -2.19 -16.92 -3.13
N GLU A 201 -1.50 -15.90 -3.63
CA GLU A 201 -1.33 -14.62 -2.96
C GLU A 201 -1.98 -13.47 -3.73
N TYR A 202 -2.44 -12.48 -2.97
CA TYR A 202 -3.01 -11.22 -3.43
C TYR A 202 -2.38 -10.04 -2.69
N ASP A 203 -2.62 -8.85 -3.21
CA ASP A 203 -2.27 -7.58 -2.58
C ASP A 203 -2.72 -7.54 -1.11
N GLY A 204 -1.80 -7.19 -0.23
CA GLY A 204 -2.03 -7.14 1.21
C GLY A 204 -2.97 -6.05 1.68
N ALA A 205 -3.31 -5.06 0.83
CA ALA A 205 -4.22 -3.98 1.16
C ALA A 205 -5.61 -4.47 1.59
N TYR A 206 -6.01 -5.66 1.14
CA TYR A 206 -7.29 -6.26 1.53
C TYR A 206 -7.36 -6.71 3.00
N GLN A 207 -6.21 -6.82 3.67
CA GLN A 207 -6.15 -7.20 5.08
C GLN A 207 -5.53 -6.10 5.94
N TYR A 208 -4.39 -5.54 5.53
CA TYR A 208 -3.67 -4.47 6.23
C TYR A 208 -3.22 -3.38 5.26
N ASN A 209 -3.58 -2.12 5.53
CA ASN A 209 -3.22 -1.01 4.66
C ASN A 209 -2.98 0.30 5.46
N PRO A 210 -1.75 0.61 5.85
CA PRO A 210 -0.54 -0.22 5.86
C PRO A 210 -0.44 -1.17 7.05
N VAL A 211 0.62 -2.00 7.11
CA VAL A 211 0.95 -2.81 8.29
C VAL A 211 1.75 -1.96 9.28
N LEU A 212 1.26 -1.78 10.51
CA LEU A 212 1.93 -1.00 11.56
C LEU A 212 2.56 -1.87 12.65
N SER A 213 2.03 -3.06 12.91
CA SER A 213 2.48 -3.93 14.00
C SER A 213 3.99 -4.22 14.00
N PRO A 214 4.70 -4.43 12.85
CA PRO A 214 6.16 -4.58 12.85
C PRO A 214 6.93 -3.31 13.21
N LEU A 215 6.28 -2.15 13.13
CA LEU A 215 6.89 -0.85 13.39
C LEU A 215 6.84 -0.41 14.85
N VAL A 216 6.24 -1.19 15.76
CA VAL A 216 6.15 -0.86 17.20
C VAL A 216 7.52 -0.76 17.89
N VAL A 217 8.57 -1.16 17.20
CA VAL A 217 9.96 -0.96 17.60
C VAL A 217 10.43 0.50 17.45
N ALA A 218 9.77 1.30 16.63
CA ALA A 218 10.11 2.70 16.40
C ALA A 218 9.69 3.60 17.57
N ASP A 219 10.42 4.69 17.77
CA ASP A 219 10.04 5.75 18.72
C ASP A 219 8.98 6.68 18.09
N GLU A 220 9.02 6.80 16.76
CA GLU A 220 8.11 7.63 15.99
C GLU A 220 7.74 6.97 14.67
N ILE A 221 6.46 7.05 14.32
CA ILE A 221 5.90 6.55 13.06
C ILE A 221 5.24 7.73 12.33
N ILE A 222 5.72 8.04 11.13
CA ILE A 222 5.03 8.92 10.18
C ILE A 222 4.09 8.04 9.36
N LEU A 223 2.80 8.17 9.62
CA LEU A 223 1.75 7.45 8.88
C LEU A 223 1.24 8.33 7.74
N VAL A 224 1.40 7.89 6.51
CA VAL A 224 0.86 8.55 5.32
C VAL A 224 -0.38 7.80 4.87
N THR A 225 -1.54 8.44 4.96
CA THR A 225 -2.81 7.88 4.49
C THR A 225 -3.23 8.53 3.18
N VAL A 226 -3.91 7.79 2.33
CA VAL A 226 -4.42 8.29 1.04
C VAL A 226 -5.89 8.71 1.11
N ALA A 227 -6.51 8.55 2.28
CA ALA A 227 -7.86 9.04 2.59
C ALA A 227 -7.86 9.76 3.93
N PRO A 228 -8.67 10.83 4.10
CA PRO A 228 -8.79 11.54 5.37
C PRO A 228 -9.32 10.63 6.49
N LEU A 229 -8.64 10.62 7.63
CA LEU A 229 -9.10 9.95 8.84
C LEU A 229 -10.05 10.87 9.63
N GLY A 230 -11.07 10.28 10.28
CA GLY A 230 -11.94 11.01 11.18
C GLY A 230 -12.97 11.93 10.53
N LYS A 231 -13.02 12.03 9.20
CA LYS A 231 -14.07 12.78 8.50
C LYS A 231 -15.30 11.89 8.25
N SER A 232 -16.49 12.52 8.26
CA SER A 232 -17.72 11.87 7.79
C SER A 232 -17.56 11.50 6.31
N LEU A 233 -18.16 10.39 5.94
CA LEU A 233 -18.27 10.00 4.54
C LEU A 233 -19.32 10.88 3.87
N ASP A 234 -19.15 11.09 2.55
CA ASP A 234 -20.16 11.76 1.74
C ASP A 234 -21.47 10.95 1.73
N PRO A 235 -22.60 11.57 1.44
CA PRO A 235 -23.86 10.85 1.24
C PRO A 235 -23.71 9.72 0.24
N ILE A 236 -24.43 8.61 0.46
CA ILE A 236 -24.44 7.46 -0.44
C ILE A 236 -25.65 7.60 -1.34
N ASP A 237 -25.46 8.14 -2.54
CA ASP A 237 -26.53 8.47 -3.46
C ASP A 237 -26.64 7.48 -4.65
N ASN A 238 -25.57 6.73 -4.93
CA ASN A 238 -25.50 5.82 -6.07
C ASN A 238 -24.63 4.58 -5.81
N ILE A 239 -24.58 3.66 -6.77
CA ILE A 239 -23.84 2.39 -6.64
C ILE A 239 -22.33 2.60 -6.46
N PHE A 240 -21.75 3.63 -7.06
CA PHE A 240 -20.32 3.91 -6.94
C PHE A 240 -19.97 4.44 -5.55
N ASP A 241 -20.89 5.19 -4.93
CA ASP A 241 -20.74 5.63 -3.54
C ASP A 241 -20.79 4.44 -2.57
N ILE A 242 -21.58 3.40 -2.89
CA ILE A 242 -21.61 2.15 -2.12
C ILE A 242 -20.25 1.43 -2.23
N GLU A 243 -19.68 1.32 -3.43
CA GLU A 243 -18.39 0.67 -3.62
C GLU A 243 -17.26 1.48 -2.97
N ASP A 244 -17.30 2.80 -3.08
CA ASP A 244 -16.41 3.70 -2.37
C ASP A 244 -16.48 3.51 -0.85
N PHE A 245 -17.69 3.47 -0.30
CA PHE A 245 -17.92 3.23 1.13
C PHE A 245 -17.32 1.89 1.57
N LYS A 246 -17.56 0.81 0.82
CA LYS A 246 -17.02 -0.52 1.15
C LYS A 246 -15.50 -0.52 1.21
N LEU A 247 -14.82 0.05 0.20
CA LEU A 247 -13.37 0.12 0.14
C LEU A 247 -12.80 0.96 1.29
N LYS A 248 -13.40 2.12 1.56
CA LYS A 248 -12.99 2.98 2.67
C LYS A 248 -13.14 2.29 4.02
N MET A 249 -14.27 1.60 4.24
CA MET A 249 -14.48 0.89 5.50
C MET A 249 -13.52 -0.27 5.66
N LEU A 250 -13.20 -1.00 4.58
CA LEU A 250 -12.21 -2.07 4.60
C LEU A 250 -10.85 -1.55 5.07
N PHE A 251 -10.30 -0.54 4.38
CA PHE A 251 -8.98 0.00 4.69
C PHE A 251 -8.92 0.73 6.03
N LYS A 252 -9.98 1.47 6.37
CA LYS A 252 -10.07 2.24 7.61
C LYS A 252 -10.16 1.34 8.84
N ASN A 253 -10.96 0.27 8.78
CA ASN A 253 -11.13 -0.62 9.92
C ASN A 253 -9.84 -1.35 10.27
N ALA A 254 -9.11 -1.87 9.29
CA ALA A 254 -7.80 -2.49 9.50
C ALA A 254 -6.81 -1.51 10.13
N LEU A 255 -6.71 -0.30 9.58
CA LEU A 255 -5.82 0.74 10.10
C LEU A 255 -6.18 1.15 11.53
N TYR A 256 -7.47 1.33 11.83
CA TYR A 256 -7.88 1.69 13.20
C TYR A 256 -7.62 0.57 14.21
N ALA A 257 -7.72 -0.69 13.81
CA ALA A 257 -7.35 -1.80 14.69
C ALA A 257 -5.87 -1.70 15.09
N GLU A 258 -4.98 -1.51 14.13
CA GLU A 258 -3.54 -1.35 14.37
C GLU A 258 -3.21 -0.09 15.21
N LEU A 259 -3.84 1.04 14.92
CA LEU A 259 -3.67 2.27 15.71
C LEU A 259 -4.17 2.12 17.15
N ASN A 260 -5.26 1.37 17.35
CA ASN A 260 -5.76 1.07 18.69
C ASN A 260 -4.79 0.19 19.48
N ASP A 261 -4.12 -0.75 18.82
CA ASP A 261 -3.11 -1.59 19.49
C ASP A 261 -1.89 -0.78 19.90
N ILE A 262 -1.40 0.12 19.06
CA ILE A 262 -0.35 1.08 19.45
C ILE A 262 -0.81 1.95 20.63
N SER A 263 -2.05 2.46 20.60
CA SER A 263 -2.62 3.25 21.70
C SER A 263 -2.69 2.46 23.01
N ARG A 264 -3.03 1.16 22.95
CA ARG A 264 -3.03 0.28 24.13
C ARG A 264 -1.62 0.08 24.69
N ILE A 265 -0.63 -0.16 23.82
CA ILE A 265 0.79 -0.28 24.21
C ILE A 265 1.23 1.00 24.93
N ASN A 266 0.96 2.17 24.35
CA ASN A 266 1.31 3.44 24.93
C ASN A 266 0.67 3.64 26.30
N LYS A 267 -0.62 3.35 26.47
CA LYS A 267 -1.32 3.46 27.77
C LYS A 267 -0.74 2.52 28.82
N LEU A 268 -0.36 1.29 28.44
CA LEU A 268 0.26 0.35 29.38
C LEU A 268 1.59 0.91 29.90
N ILE A 269 2.39 1.51 29.02
CA ILE A 269 3.67 2.13 29.39
C ILE A 269 3.42 3.36 30.29
N GLU A 270 2.47 4.23 29.93
CA GLU A 270 2.08 5.41 30.72
C GLU A 270 1.58 5.07 32.12
N TYR A 271 0.92 3.92 32.29
CA TYR A 271 0.49 3.40 33.60
C TYR A 271 1.65 2.77 34.39
N GLY A 272 2.89 2.90 33.93
CA GLY A 272 4.08 2.41 34.62
C GLY A 272 4.42 0.95 34.38
N ASN A 273 3.76 0.28 33.42
CA ASN A 273 4.14 -1.06 33.05
C ASN A 273 5.42 -1.02 32.20
N LYS A 274 6.38 -1.85 32.54
CA LYS A 274 7.59 -2.05 31.75
C LYS A 274 7.32 -3.12 30.70
N LEU A 275 7.16 -2.70 29.46
CA LEU A 275 7.10 -3.60 28.31
C LEU A 275 8.54 -3.82 27.82
N VAL A 276 8.98 -5.07 27.85
CA VAL A 276 10.36 -5.43 27.51
C VAL A 276 10.40 -6.58 26.53
N ARG A 277 11.36 -6.52 25.60
CA ARG A 277 11.81 -7.68 24.85
C ARG A 277 13.05 -8.23 25.55
N PRO A 278 13.01 -9.50 26.05
CA PRO A 278 14.20 -10.11 26.61
C PRO A 278 15.27 -10.30 25.54
N GLU A 279 16.52 -10.34 25.98
CA GLU A 279 17.64 -10.67 25.10
C GLU A 279 17.47 -12.08 24.50
N SER A 280 17.75 -12.20 23.22
CA SER A 280 17.75 -13.46 22.49
C SER A 280 19.01 -13.55 21.63
N ALA A 281 19.27 -14.73 21.03
CA ALA A 281 20.47 -14.96 20.22
C ALA A 281 20.68 -13.93 19.11
N ASN A 282 19.59 -13.35 18.58
CA ASN A 282 19.63 -12.46 17.41
C ASN A 282 19.18 -11.02 17.72
N LYS A 283 18.68 -10.74 18.96
CA LYS A 283 18.18 -9.40 19.31
C LYS A 283 18.54 -9.03 20.75
N PRO A 284 19.13 -7.85 20.98
CA PRO A 284 19.48 -7.38 22.33
C PRO A 284 18.22 -7.10 23.16
N TYR A 285 18.40 -7.00 24.48
CA TYR A 285 17.36 -6.51 25.39
C TYR A 285 16.84 -5.13 24.93
N LYS A 286 15.53 -4.96 24.96
CA LYS A 286 14.89 -3.66 24.66
C LYS A 286 13.76 -3.38 25.65
N GLU A 287 13.75 -2.18 26.20
CA GLU A 287 12.60 -1.60 26.91
C GLU A 287 11.84 -0.69 25.94
N TYR A 288 10.54 -0.92 25.78
CA TYR A 288 9.71 -0.13 24.88
C TYR A 288 9.32 1.21 25.52
N LYS A 289 9.34 2.25 24.71
CA LYS A 289 8.84 3.60 25.04
C LYS A 289 7.50 3.83 24.33
N PRO A 290 6.72 4.82 24.79
CA PRO A 290 5.53 5.22 24.04
C PRO A 290 5.89 5.62 22.61
N ILE A 291 5.10 5.11 21.66
CA ILE A 291 5.30 5.31 20.23
C ILE A 291 4.52 6.56 19.81
N LYS A 292 5.21 7.54 19.25
CA LYS A 292 4.57 8.71 18.68
C LYS A 292 4.12 8.42 17.26
N VAL A 293 2.80 8.40 17.02
CA VAL A 293 2.26 8.28 15.66
C VAL A 293 1.81 9.65 15.17
N GLN A 294 2.36 10.07 14.05
CA GLN A 294 2.00 11.33 13.38
C GLN A 294 1.47 11.03 11.99
N THR A 295 0.33 11.61 11.65
CA THR A 295 -0.35 11.30 10.40
C THR A 295 -0.27 12.47 9.42
N ILE A 296 0.15 12.18 8.19
CA ILE A 296 0.03 13.06 7.02
C ILE A 296 -1.09 12.49 6.15
N GLN A 297 -2.14 13.28 5.93
CA GLN A 297 -3.34 12.84 5.24
C GLN A 297 -3.85 13.90 4.27
N PRO A 298 -4.54 13.52 3.18
CA PRO A 298 -5.12 14.49 2.26
C PRO A 298 -6.22 15.30 2.93
N THR A 299 -6.41 16.53 2.46
CA THR A 299 -7.50 17.39 2.92
C THR A 299 -8.80 17.12 2.20
N ILE A 300 -8.70 16.63 0.96
CA ILE A 300 -9.82 16.39 0.07
C ILE A 300 -10.09 14.89 0.04
N HIS A 301 -11.37 14.55 0.21
CA HIS A 301 -11.82 13.20 -0.03
C HIS A 301 -11.91 12.96 -1.55
N ARG A 302 -11.44 11.79 -2.00
CA ARG A 302 -11.54 11.33 -3.39
C ARG A 302 -12.54 10.20 -3.48
N GLY A 303 -13.33 10.17 -4.55
CA GLY A 303 -14.34 9.14 -4.77
C GLY A 303 -13.81 7.92 -5.50
N PHE A 304 -14.72 6.99 -5.80
CA PHE A 304 -14.40 5.68 -6.40
C PHE A 304 -13.56 5.77 -7.69
N PHE A 305 -13.84 6.72 -8.56
CA PHE A 305 -13.13 6.83 -9.84
C PHE A 305 -11.68 7.27 -9.70
N GLU A 306 -11.38 8.09 -8.68
CA GLU A 306 -10.03 8.57 -8.42
C GLU A 306 -9.11 7.49 -7.84
N TYR A 307 -9.63 6.36 -7.37
CA TYR A 307 -8.79 5.22 -6.94
C TYR A 307 -7.94 4.64 -8.06
N PHE A 308 -8.34 4.87 -9.30
CA PHE A 308 -7.69 4.30 -10.48
C PHE A 308 -6.96 5.34 -11.33
N VAL A 309 -7.09 6.62 -11.01
CA VAL A 309 -6.53 7.72 -11.80
C VAL A 309 -5.63 8.57 -10.92
N GLU A 310 -4.33 8.50 -11.19
CA GLU A 310 -3.36 9.37 -10.53
C GLU A 310 -3.47 10.80 -11.05
N THR A 311 -3.42 11.80 -10.15
CA THR A 311 -3.57 13.20 -10.51
C THR A 311 -2.44 14.07 -9.97
N ARG A 312 -2.05 15.09 -10.75
CA ARG A 312 -1.08 16.11 -10.34
C ARG A 312 -1.59 16.88 -9.11
N GLU A 313 -2.89 17.19 -9.08
CA GLU A 313 -3.51 17.87 -7.94
C GLU A 313 -3.31 17.09 -6.64
N PHE A 314 -3.47 15.77 -6.69
CA PHE A 314 -3.32 14.92 -5.50
C PHE A 314 -1.86 14.81 -5.06
N TYR A 315 -0.92 14.76 -6.01
CA TYR A 315 0.51 14.87 -5.74
C TYR A 315 0.85 16.20 -5.05
N GLN A 316 0.31 17.33 -5.56
CA GLN A 316 0.53 18.65 -4.98
C GLN A 316 -0.07 18.81 -3.59
N ASP A 317 -1.23 18.20 -3.31
CA ASP A 317 -1.79 18.14 -1.95
C ASP A 317 -0.83 17.38 -1.03
N GLY A 318 -0.24 16.27 -1.47
CA GLY A 318 0.78 15.55 -0.72
C GLY A 318 1.99 16.41 -0.37
N VAL A 319 2.51 17.17 -1.33
CA VAL A 319 3.61 18.13 -1.10
C VAL A 319 3.21 19.21 -0.08
N PHE A 320 2.00 19.75 -0.20
CA PHE A 320 1.52 20.79 0.69
C PHE A 320 1.33 20.29 2.13
N GLN A 321 0.70 19.12 2.29
CA GLN A 321 0.46 18.55 3.63
C GLN A 321 1.78 18.15 4.31
N ALA A 322 2.73 17.64 3.57
CA ALA A 322 4.04 17.32 4.13
C ALA A 322 4.81 18.56 4.55
N LYS A 323 4.80 19.65 3.78
CA LYS A 323 5.41 20.93 4.19
C LYS A 323 4.78 21.45 5.48
N LYS A 324 3.45 21.49 5.53
CA LYS A 324 2.73 21.90 6.74
C LYS A 324 3.12 21.03 7.95
N PHE A 325 3.20 19.72 7.76
CA PHE A 325 3.63 18.79 8.80
C PHE A 325 5.05 19.11 9.30
N MET A 326 5.99 19.40 8.40
CA MET A 326 7.36 19.75 8.76
C MET A 326 7.41 21.08 9.52
N ASP A 327 6.69 22.10 9.07
CA ASP A 327 6.62 23.41 9.75
C ASP A 327 6.06 23.28 11.18
N ASP A 328 5.01 22.48 11.37
CA ASP A 328 4.38 22.24 12.68
C ASP A 328 5.29 21.45 13.65
N ASN A 329 6.25 20.67 13.15
CA ASN A 329 7.15 19.85 13.96
C ASN A 329 8.56 20.44 14.13
N LEU A 330 9.05 21.28 13.21
CA LEU A 330 10.32 21.98 13.32
C LEU A 330 10.23 23.21 14.26
N ASN A 331 9.03 23.73 14.51
CA ASN A 331 8.79 24.87 15.38
C ASN A 331 8.46 24.47 16.84
N LYS A 332 8.63 23.21 17.20
CA LYS A 332 8.51 22.66 18.57
C LYS A 332 9.85 22.18 19.08
#